data_304466c0614fcd643e6e076cfeaf4432
#
_entry.id   304466c0614fcd643e6e076cfeaf4432
#
_cell.length_a   1.000
_cell.length_b   1.000
_cell.length_c   1.000
_cell.angle_alpha   90.00
_cell.angle_beta   90.00
_cell.angle_gamma   90.00
#
_symmetry.space_group_name_H-M   'P 1'
#
loop_
_entity.id
_entity.type
_entity.pdbx_description
1 polymer ?
#
loop_
_entity_poly.entity_id
_entity_poly.type
_entity_poly.pdbx_seq_one_letter_code
_entity_poly.pdbx_strand_id
1 'polypeptide(L)'
;WFNDEKNKADFKAKYGYDLGVPVNWSAYEDIAEFFTGREIDGKKVYGHMDYGKKDPSLGWRFTDAWLSMAGNGDKGIPNGLPVDEWGIKVDENSRPVGSCVARGGDTNGPASVYAIQKYLDWLKAYAPAAAGGMTFSESGPVPSQGEVAQQMFTYTAFTADFVKEGLPVVNADGTPKWRFAPSPHGVYW
;
A
#
# COMPACT_ATOMS: atom_id res chain seq x y z
N TRP A 1 -10.19 10.40 -11.78
CA TRP A 1 -9.69 9.35 -12.70
C TRP A 1 -10.53 8.08 -12.62
N PHE A 2 -10.94 7.63 -11.44
CA PHE A 2 -11.75 6.41 -11.25
C PHE A 2 -13.19 6.56 -11.80
N ASN A 3 -13.69 7.80 -11.87
CA ASN A 3 -15.02 8.10 -12.40
C ASN A 3 -15.01 8.52 -13.88
N ASP A 4 -13.85 8.58 -14.49
CA ASP A 4 -13.71 8.90 -15.91
C ASP A 4 -14.20 7.72 -16.76
N GLU A 5 -15.13 7.97 -17.68
CA GLU A 5 -15.78 6.92 -18.46
C GLU A 5 -14.82 6.20 -19.41
N LYS A 6 -13.81 6.92 -19.93
CA LYS A 6 -12.77 6.30 -20.75
C LYS A 6 -11.89 5.37 -19.92
N ASN A 7 -11.46 5.81 -18.74
CA ASN A 7 -10.66 4.97 -17.85
C ASN A 7 -11.43 3.72 -17.42
N LYS A 8 -12.73 3.84 -17.12
CA LYS A 8 -13.58 2.69 -16.79
C LYS A 8 -13.67 1.69 -17.92
N ALA A 9 -13.91 2.18 -19.15
CA ALA A 9 -14.01 1.33 -20.34
C ALA A 9 -12.69 0.63 -20.65
N ASP A 10 -11.58 1.36 -20.63
CA ASP A 10 -10.24 0.82 -20.89
C ASP A 10 -9.85 -0.23 -19.82
N PHE A 11 -10.13 0.05 -18.55
CA PHE A 11 -9.84 -0.85 -17.45
C PHE A 11 -10.64 -2.15 -17.58
N LYS A 12 -11.95 -2.03 -17.81
CA LYS A 12 -12.82 -3.18 -18.00
C LYS A 12 -12.40 -4.04 -19.19
N ALA A 13 -12.00 -3.41 -20.29
CA ALA A 13 -11.51 -4.11 -21.48
C ALA A 13 -10.21 -4.89 -21.19
N LYS A 14 -9.33 -4.35 -20.31
CA LYS A 14 -8.05 -4.99 -19.97
C LYS A 14 -8.19 -6.09 -18.93
N TYR A 15 -8.96 -5.86 -17.87
CA TYR A 15 -9.00 -6.74 -16.68
C TYR A 15 -10.30 -7.53 -16.54
N GLY A 16 -11.33 -7.20 -17.30
CA GLY A 16 -12.60 -7.95 -17.32
C GLY A 16 -13.59 -7.60 -16.21
N TYR A 17 -13.27 -6.61 -15.35
CA TYR A 17 -14.15 -6.13 -14.28
C TYR A 17 -14.11 -4.59 -14.19
N ASP A 18 -15.03 -4.02 -13.41
CA ASP A 18 -15.20 -2.57 -13.36
C ASP A 18 -14.12 -1.90 -12.50
N LEU A 19 -13.59 -0.75 -12.97
CA LEU A 19 -12.71 0.11 -12.20
C LEU A 19 -13.45 0.69 -10.99
N GLY A 20 -12.93 0.46 -9.80
CA GLY A 20 -13.51 0.94 -8.54
C GLY A 20 -12.54 0.85 -7.38
N VAL A 21 -13.07 0.90 -6.16
CA VAL A 21 -12.27 0.68 -4.95
C VAL A 21 -11.73 -0.74 -4.96
N PRO A 22 -10.41 -0.95 -4.80
CA PRO A 22 -9.83 -2.29 -4.81
C PRO A 22 -10.29 -3.07 -3.58
N VAL A 23 -10.98 -4.18 -3.80
CA VAL A 23 -11.50 -5.04 -2.73
C VAL A 23 -10.46 -6.00 -2.16
N ASN A 24 -9.42 -6.30 -2.93
CA ASN A 24 -8.31 -7.17 -2.56
C ASN A 24 -7.00 -6.69 -3.17
N TRP A 25 -5.91 -7.35 -2.82
CA TRP A 25 -4.56 -6.93 -3.25
C TRP A 25 -4.32 -7.12 -4.75
N SER A 26 -4.93 -8.10 -5.38
CA SER A 26 -4.83 -8.26 -6.85
C SER A 26 -5.50 -7.09 -7.57
N ALA A 27 -6.68 -6.69 -7.14
CA ALA A 27 -7.36 -5.52 -7.69
C ALA A 27 -6.56 -4.22 -7.47
N TYR A 28 -5.90 -4.10 -6.32
CA TYR A 28 -4.99 -2.98 -6.07
C TYR A 28 -3.82 -2.96 -7.07
N GLU A 29 -3.20 -4.11 -7.32
CA GLU A 29 -2.10 -4.24 -8.28
C GLU A 29 -2.55 -3.94 -9.71
N ASP A 30 -3.70 -4.46 -10.14
CA ASP A 30 -4.28 -4.20 -11.47
C ASP A 30 -4.50 -2.69 -11.69
N ILE A 31 -5.03 -2.00 -10.68
CA ILE A 31 -5.22 -0.55 -10.72
C ILE A 31 -3.87 0.19 -10.77
N ALA A 32 -2.90 -0.28 -9.99
CA ALA A 32 -1.56 0.30 -9.99
C ALA A 32 -0.89 0.17 -11.37
N GLU A 33 -0.96 -1.01 -11.97
CA GLU A 33 -0.47 -1.25 -13.32
C GLU A 33 -1.21 -0.39 -14.35
N PHE A 34 -2.54 -0.32 -14.25
CA PHE A 34 -3.38 0.41 -15.19
C PHE A 34 -3.05 1.89 -15.30
N PHE A 35 -2.86 2.56 -14.16
CA PHE A 35 -2.56 3.99 -14.15
C PHE A 35 -1.10 4.31 -14.42
N THR A 36 -0.17 3.43 -14.10
CA THR A 36 1.26 3.71 -14.27
C THR A 36 1.63 3.98 -15.72
N GLY A 37 2.20 5.15 -15.95
CA GLY A 37 2.64 5.57 -17.28
C GLY A 37 1.55 6.17 -18.15
N ARG A 38 0.29 6.21 -17.71
CA ARG A 38 -0.76 6.97 -18.42
C ARG A 38 -0.47 8.45 -18.35
N GLU A 39 -0.90 9.16 -19.35
CA GLU A 39 -0.90 10.61 -19.37
C GLU A 39 -2.30 11.12 -19.02
N ILE A 40 -2.39 11.89 -17.94
CA ILE A 40 -3.62 12.48 -17.44
C ILE A 40 -3.34 13.96 -17.17
N ASP A 41 -4.15 14.85 -17.75
CA ASP A 41 -3.98 16.31 -17.64
C ASP A 41 -2.58 16.78 -18.06
N GLY A 42 -1.98 16.14 -19.07
CA GLY A 42 -0.64 16.45 -19.59
C GLY A 42 0.52 15.98 -18.68
N LYS A 43 0.25 15.15 -17.68
CA LYS A 43 1.23 14.59 -16.78
C LYS A 43 1.25 13.07 -16.85
N LYS A 44 2.44 12.50 -16.82
CA LYS A 44 2.60 11.07 -16.62
C LYS A 44 2.31 10.72 -15.18
N VAL A 45 1.41 9.75 -14.95
CA VAL A 45 0.99 9.37 -13.60
C VAL A 45 1.52 8.01 -13.19
N TYR A 46 1.44 7.76 -11.88
CA TYR A 46 1.87 6.55 -11.21
C TYR A 46 0.68 5.88 -10.53
N GLY A 47 0.63 4.58 -10.58
CA GLY A 47 -0.49 3.82 -10.02
C GLY A 47 -0.40 3.62 -8.51
N HIS A 48 0.78 3.79 -7.91
CA HIS A 48 1.06 3.51 -6.51
C HIS A 48 2.04 4.53 -5.93
N MET A 49 1.97 4.76 -4.63
CA MET A 49 2.97 5.50 -3.88
C MET A 49 3.29 4.77 -2.58
N ASP A 50 4.56 4.68 -2.29
CA ASP A 50 5.10 4.14 -1.05
C ASP A 50 6.45 4.79 -0.76
N TYR A 51 7.17 4.34 0.27
CA TYR A 51 8.50 4.82 0.62
C TYR A 51 9.42 3.67 1.00
N GLY A 52 10.74 3.85 0.78
CA GLY A 52 11.71 2.76 0.92
C GLY A 52 13.04 3.14 1.58
N LYS A 53 13.19 4.39 2.03
CA LYS A 53 14.43 4.82 2.69
C LYS A 53 14.66 4.04 3.97
N LYS A 54 15.88 3.56 4.18
CA LYS A 54 16.29 2.93 5.43
C LYS A 54 16.25 3.93 6.58
N ASP A 55 15.16 3.90 7.33
CA ASP A 55 14.77 4.85 8.35
C ASP A 55 13.83 4.13 9.34
N PRO A 56 13.70 4.54 10.60
CA PRO A 56 12.82 3.90 11.57
C PRO A 56 11.37 3.72 11.10
N SER A 57 10.86 4.65 10.29
CA SER A 57 9.49 4.58 9.76
C SER A 57 9.26 3.40 8.81
N LEU A 58 10.30 2.87 8.19
CA LEU A 58 10.18 1.72 7.29
C LEU A 58 9.73 0.45 8.04
N GLY A 59 10.15 0.30 9.31
CA GLY A 59 9.68 -0.79 10.16
C GLY A 59 8.17 -0.75 10.36
N TRP A 60 7.61 0.42 10.63
CA TRP A 60 6.16 0.61 10.74
C TRP A 60 5.45 0.25 9.44
N ARG A 61 6.01 0.70 8.32
CA ARG A 61 5.43 0.44 7.00
C ARG A 61 5.30 -1.05 6.70
N PHE A 62 6.31 -1.83 7.08
CA PHE A 62 6.26 -3.28 6.88
C PHE A 62 5.20 -3.94 7.76
N THR A 63 5.15 -3.57 9.03
CA THR A 63 4.23 -4.18 9.98
C THR A 63 2.78 -3.76 9.78
N ASP A 64 2.52 -2.49 9.44
CA ASP A 64 1.17 -1.97 9.24
C ASP A 64 0.46 -2.58 8.04
N ALA A 65 1.17 -2.73 6.95
CA ALA A 65 0.57 -3.04 5.68
C ALA A 65 1.06 -4.38 5.12
N TRP A 66 2.35 -4.47 4.87
CA TRP A 66 2.90 -5.56 4.07
C TRP A 66 2.95 -6.90 4.79
N LEU A 67 3.37 -6.93 6.05
CA LEU A 67 3.35 -8.15 6.84
C LEU A 67 1.93 -8.53 7.29
N SER A 68 1.05 -7.57 7.50
CA SER A 68 -0.37 -7.87 7.75
C SER A 68 -1.08 -8.43 6.52
N MET A 69 -0.69 -8.02 5.31
CA MET A 69 -1.12 -8.67 4.06
C MET A 69 -0.75 -10.17 4.03
N ALA A 70 0.36 -10.54 4.65
CA ALA A 70 0.80 -11.93 4.76
C ALA A 70 0.13 -12.71 5.91
N GLY A 71 -0.79 -12.08 6.65
CA GLY A 71 -1.44 -12.68 7.82
C GLY A 71 -0.65 -12.59 9.12
N ASN A 72 0.40 -11.78 9.17
CA ASN A 72 1.10 -11.52 10.43
C ASN A 72 0.17 -10.82 11.43
N GLY A 73 0.19 -11.30 12.67
CA GLY A 73 -0.70 -10.81 13.70
C GLY A 73 -2.01 -11.58 13.82
N ASP A 74 -2.36 -12.44 12.87
CA ASP A 74 -3.53 -13.30 12.96
C ASP A 74 -3.26 -14.46 13.93
N LYS A 75 -3.81 -14.38 15.12
CA LYS A 75 -3.59 -15.36 16.18
C LYS A 75 -4.03 -16.76 15.74
N GLY A 76 -3.11 -17.71 15.88
CA GLY A 76 -3.35 -19.11 15.54
C GLY A 76 -3.34 -19.43 14.05
N ILE A 77 -3.06 -18.45 13.19
CA ILE A 77 -2.95 -18.61 11.76
C ILE A 77 -1.62 -17.97 11.30
N PRO A 78 -0.86 -18.56 10.39
CA PRO A 78 -1.05 -19.87 9.75
C PRO A 78 -0.49 -21.04 10.54
N ASN A 79 0.21 -20.82 11.64
CA ASN A 79 1.03 -21.83 12.28
C ASN A 79 0.32 -22.64 13.37
N GLY A 80 -0.91 -22.28 13.74
CA GLY A 80 -1.66 -22.92 14.83
C GLY A 80 -1.01 -22.79 16.21
N LEU A 81 0.04 -21.98 16.34
CA LEU A 81 0.78 -21.77 17.58
C LEU A 81 0.46 -20.39 18.15
N PRO A 82 0.44 -20.25 19.48
CA PRO A 82 0.35 -18.94 20.10
C PRO A 82 1.58 -18.12 19.70
N VAL A 83 1.35 -17.08 18.94
CA VAL A 83 2.34 -16.08 18.56
C VAL A 83 1.80 -14.71 18.97
N ASP A 84 2.67 -13.76 19.23
CA ASP A 84 2.22 -12.40 19.40
C ASP A 84 1.79 -11.81 18.05
N GLU A 85 1.27 -10.59 18.06
CA GLU A 85 0.81 -9.88 16.85
C GLU A 85 1.89 -9.64 15.78
N TRP A 86 3.15 -9.87 16.12
CA TRP A 86 4.29 -9.73 15.21
C TRP A 86 4.86 -11.07 14.72
N GLY A 87 4.22 -12.18 15.04
CA GLY A 87 4.71 -13.51 14.75
C GLY A 87 5.91 -13.94 15.63
N ILE A 88 6.12 -13.28 16.75
CA ILE A 88 7.18 -13.59 17.70
C ILE A 88 6.63 -14.52 18.78
N LYS A 89 7.25 -15.67 18.97
CA LYS A 89 6.93 -16.54 20.12
C LYS A 89 7.50 -15.97 21.39
N VAL A 90 6.68 -15.98 22.42
CA VAL A 90 7.09 -15.60 23.77
C VAL A 90 6.79 -16.74 24.76
N ASP A 91 7.50 -16.78 25.85
CA ASP A 91 7.19 -17.67 26.97
C ASP A 91 6.00 -17.15 27.80
N GLU A 92 5.65 -17.87 28.86
CA GLU A 92 4.56 -17.51 29.77
C GLU A 92 4.74 -16.16 30.48
N ASN A 93 5.96 -15.62 30.48
CA ASN A 93 6.32 -14.32 31.04
C ASN A 93 6.49 -13.25 29.99
N SER A 94 5.96 -13.46 28.77
CA SER A 94 6.06 -12.54 27.62
C SER A 94 7.52 -12.26 27.18
N ARG A 95 8.45 -13.16 27.43
CA ARG A 95 9.86 -13.03 27.02
C ARG A 95 10.07 -13.71 25.66
N PRO A 96 10.73 -13.09 24.69
CA PRO A 96 11.05 -13.73 23.42
C PRO A 96 11.92 -14.98 23.60
N VAL A 97 11.51 -16.10 23.00
CA VAL A 97 12.21 -17.38 23.07
C VAL A 97 12.97 -17.69 21.78
N GLY A 98 14.02 -16.96 21.52
CA GLY A 98 14.87 -17.10 20.34
C GLY A 98 14.58 -16.08 19.24
N SER A 99 15.23 -16.22 18.07
CA SER A 99 14.98 -15.38 16.89
C SER A 99 13.71 -15.82 16.16
N CYS A 100 13.11 -14.93 15.37
CA CYS A 100 11.97 -15.24 14.52
C CYS A 100 12.27 -16.44 13.60
N VAL A 101 13.43 -16.47 12.99
CA VAL A 101 13.89 -17.59 12.13
C VAL A 101 13.95 -18.91 12.89
N ALA A 102 14.59 -18.93 14.07
CA ALA A 102 14.77 -20.16 14.86
C ALA A 102 13.47 -20.69 15.45
N ARG A 103 12.45 -19.83 15.59
CA ARG A 103 11.18 -20.15 16.24
C ARG A 103 10.05 -20.46 15.28
N GLY A 104 10.29 -20.37 13.98
CA GLY A 104 9.25 -20.52 12.98
C GLY A 104 8.19 -19.41 13.08
N GLY A 105 8.59 -18.19 13.41
CA GLY A 105 7.71 -17.04 13.42
C GLY A 105 7.31 -16.62 12.00
N ASP A 106 6.18 -15.94 11.87
CA ASP A 106 5.59 -15.61 10.57
C ASP A 106 6.34 -14.53 9.82
N THR A 107 7.11 -13.68 10.52
CA THR A 107 7.81 -12.53 9.94
C THR A 107 8.80 -12.89 8.83
N ASN A 108 9.30 -14.12 8.81
CA ASN A 108 10.17 -14.63 7.74
C ASN A 108 9.62 -15.89 7.08
N GLY A 109 8.35 -16.18 7.26
CA GLY A 109 7.66 -17.26 6.54
C GLY A 109 7.47 -16.95 5.06
N PRO A 110 7.10 -17.95 4.24
CA PRO A 110 6.94 -17.77 2.80
C PRO A 110 5.97 -16.64 2.42
N ALA A 111 4.87 -16.49 3.14
CA ALA A 111 3.90 -15.44 2.89
C ALA A 111 4.47 -14.04 3.17
N SER A 112 5.25 -13.88 4.25
CA SER A 112 5.92 -12.62 4.56
C SER A 112 6.99 -12.26 3.53
N VAL A 113 7.77 -13.24 3.09
CA VAL A 113 8.77 -13.06 2.02
C VAL A 113 8.07 -12.63 0.74
N TYR A 114 6.95 -13.26 0.39
CA TYR A 114 6.15 -12.90 -0.78
C TYR A 114 5.61 -11.46 -0.67
N ALA A 115 5.06 -11.06 0.47
CA ALA A 115 4.55 -9.72 0.69
C ALA A 115 5.65 -8.65 0.55
N ILE A 116 6.84 -8.89 1.11
CA ILE A 116 7.98 -7.97 0.97
C ILE A 116 8.48 -7.94 -0.49
N GLN A 117 8.46 -9.06 -1.19
CA GLN A 117 8.80 -9.06 -2.63
C GLN A 117 7.80 -8.20 -3.41
N LYS A 118 6.50 -8.33 -3.16
CA LYS A 118 5.47 -7.48 -3.78
C LYS A 118 5.67 -6.00 -3.47
N TYR A 119 6.03 -5.66 -2.24
CA TYR A 119 6.38 -4.29 -1.88
C TYR A 119 7.51 -3.74 -2.76
N LEU A 120 8.59 -4.50 -2.92
CA LEU A 120 9.74 -4.08 -3.75
C LEU A 120 9.34 -3.95 -5.23
N ASP A 121 8.57 -4.90 -5.72
CA ASP A 121 8.10 -4.92 -7.11
C ASP A 121 7.20 -3.72 -7.41
N TRP A 122 6.25 -3.42 -6.54
CA TRP A 122 5.33 -2.28 -6.73
C TRP A 122 6.05 -0.94 -6.60
N LEU A 123 6.95 -0.82 -5.63
CA LEU A 123 7.75 0.39 -5.46
C LEU A 123 8.59 0.69 -6.71
N LYS A 124 9.12 -0.35 -7.34
CA LYS A 124 9.92 -0.25 -8.57
C LYS A 124 9.07 -0.03 -9.82
N ALA A 125 7.95 -0.74 -9.94
CA ALA A 125 7.17 -0.77 -11.17
C ALA A 125 6.13 0.35 -11.25
N TYR A 126 5.51 0.73 -10.13
CA TYR A 126 4.29 1.55 -10.13
C TYR A 126 4.42 2.87 -9.36
N ALA A 127 5.50 3.10 -8.62
CA ALA A 127 5.73 4.33 -7.89
C ALA A 127 6.70 5.27 -8.61
N PRO A 128 6.74 6.57 -8.24
CA PRO A 128 7.77 7.47 -8.71
C PRO A 128 9.18 6.93 -8.39
N ALA A 129 10.13 7.09 -9.31
CA ALA A 129 11.47 6.54 -9.14
C ALA A 129 12.19 7.00 -7.86
N ALA A 130 11.87 8.18 -7.35
CA ALA A 130 12.42 8.71 -6.11
C ALA A 130 11.86 8.04 -4.85
N ALA A 131 10.72 7.36 -4.93
CA ALA A 131 9.98 6.83 -3.79
C ALA A 131 10.82 5.87 -2.93
N GLY A 132 11.66 5.04 -3.54
CA GLY A 132 12.56 4.13 -2.84
C GLY A 132 13.60 4.83 -1.93
N GLY A 133 13.89 6.10 -2.17
CA GLY A 133 14.79 6.92 -1.35
C GLY A 133 14.08 7.86 -0.38
N MET A 134 12.76 7.80 -0.27
CA MET A 134 11.95 8.68 0.59
C MET A 134 11.66 8.07 1.95
N THR A 135 11.55 8.92 2.96
CA THR A 135 10.99 8.60 4.28
C THR A 135 9.46 8.73 4.27
N PHE A 136 8.81 8.35 5.37
CA PHE A 136 7.40 8.60 5.61
C PHE A 136 6.99 10.05 5.34
N SER A 137 7.72 11.00 5.93
CA SER A 137 7.40 12.43 5.82
C SER A 137 7.63 13.01 4.42
N GLU A 138 8.58 12.46 3.68
CA GLU A 138 8.87 12.89 2.31
C GLU A 138 7.85 12.32 1.31
N SER A 139 7.39 11.10 1.53
CA SER A 139 6.45 10.41 0.63
C SER A 139 4.99 10.83 0.80
N GLY A 140 4.59 11.16 2.02
CA GLY A 140 3.20 11.48 2.35
C GLY A 140 2.56 12.59 1.53
N PRO A 141 3.23 13.74 1.29
CA PRO A 141 2.71 14.81 0.46
C PRO A 141 2.67 14.51 -1.05
N VAL A 142 3.38 13.51 -1.54
CA VAL A 142 3.52 13.25 -2.98
C VAL A 142 2.17 13.08 -3.70
N PRO A 143 1.19 12.33 -3.18
CA PRO A 143 -0.10 12.19 -3.85
C PRO A 143 -0.86 13.52 -4.03
N SER A 144 -0.62 14.53 -3.19
CA SER A 144 -1.26 15.83 -3.32
C SER A 144 -0.80 16.62 -4.56
N GLN A 145 0.29 16.21 -5.19
CA GLN A 145 0.78 16.80 -6.44
C GLN A 145 -0.02 16.34 -7.67
N GLY A 146 -0.96 15.42 -7.51
CA GLY A 146 -1.88 15.01 -8.56
C GLY A 146 -1.29 14.05 -9.60
N GLU A 147 -0.27 13.29 -9.22
CA GLU A 147 0.43 12.36 -10.11
C GLU A 147 0.31 10.89 -9.66
N VAL A 148 -0.43 10.61 -8.60
CA VAL A 148 -0.59 9.26 -8.02
C VAL A 148 -2.06 8.86 -8.02
N ALA A 149 -2.38 7.65 -8.48
CA ALA A 149 -3.75 7.16 -8.57
C ALA A 149 -4.27 6.60 -7.24
N GLN A 150 -3.43 5.91 -6.49
CA GLN A 150 -3.80 5.30 -5.20
C GLN A 150 -2.59 5.20 -4.28
N GLN A 151 -2.88 5.19 -2.99
CA GLN A 151 -1.88 5.00 -1.94
C GLN A 151 -2.51 4.26 -0.78
N MET A 152 -1.78 3.31 -0.23
CA MET A 152 -2.09 2.70 1.05
C MET A 152 -1.22 3.38 2.11
N PHE A 153 -1.86 4.15 3.01
CA PHE A 153 -1.10 5.01 3.92
C PHE A 153 -1.89 5.29 5.20
N THR A 154 -1.23 5.88 6.19
CA THR A 154 -1.88 6.32 7.43
C THR A 154 -2.77 7.52 7.12
N TYR A 155 -4.09 7.31 7.08
CA TYR A 155 -5.05 8.29 6.56
C TYR A 155 -5.07 9.62 7.31
N THR A 156 -4.73 9.65 8.58
CA THR A 156 -4.72 10.87 9.40
C THR A 156 -3.51 11.75 9.17
N ALA A 157 -2.46 11.27 8.54
CA ALA A 157 -1.20 11.99 8.43
C ALA A 157 -1.31 12.97 7.26
N PHE A 158 -1.41 13.25 6.38
CA PHE A 158 -1.33 14.22 5.27
C PHE A 158 -2.69 14.64 4.71
N THR A 159 -3.79 14.45 5.44
CA THR A 159 -5.14 14.79 4.97
C THR A 159 -5.31 16.27 4.67
N ALA A 160 -4.60 17.14 5.38
CA ALA A 160 -4.63 18.58 5.15
C ALA A 160 -4.13 18.95 3.74
N ASP A 161 -3.21 18.17 3.18
CA ASP A 161 -2.69 18.42 1.83
C ASP A 161 -3.72 18.14 0.75
N PHE A 162 -4.72 17.30 1.01
CA PHE A 162 -5.77 16.97 0.04
C PHE A 162 -6.89 18.00 -0.05
N VAL A 163 -6.93 18.98 0.86
CA VAL A 163 -7.90 20.08 0.89
C VAL A 163 -7.24 21.45 0.81
N LYS A 164 -5.92 21.49 0.65
CA LYS A 164 -5.18 22.75 0.59
C LYS A 164 -5.41 23.41 -0.76
N GLU A 165 -5.93 24.64 -0.69
CA GLU A 165 -6.21 25.46 -1.87
C GLU A 165 -4.97 25.58 -2.80
N GLY A 166 -5.24 25.53 -4.10
CA GLY A 166 -4.20 25.64 -5.13
C GLY A 166 -3.48 24.34 -5.48
N LEU A 167 -3.70 23.24 -4.73
CA LEU A 167 -3.13 21.95 -5.10
C LEU A 167 -3.95 21.25 -6.20
N PRO A 168 -3.32 20.48 -7.10
CA PRO A 168 -3.98 19.82 -8.24
C PRO A 168 -5.09 18.84 -7.82
N VAL A 169 -5.05 18.36 -6.59
CA VAL A 169 -5.99 17.37 -6.03
C VAL A 169 -7.23 18.02 -5.39
N VAL A 170 -7.36 19.34 -5.50
CA VAL A 170 -8.49 20.09 -4.96
C VAL A 170 -9.28 20.70 -6.13
N ASN A 171 -10.60 20.55 -6.09
CA ASN A 171 -11.50 21.16 -7.08
C ASN A 171 -11.62 22.66 -6.83
N ALA A 172 -12.12 23.39 -7.83
CA ALA A 172 -12.33 24.83 -7.72
C ALA A 172 -13.31 25.24 -6.61
N ASP A 173 -14.19 24.34 -6.20
CA ASP A 173 -15.12 24.52 -5.06
C ASP A 173 -14.52 24.15 -3.70
N GLY A 174 -13.21 23.84 -3.65
CA GLY A 174 -12.51 23.47 -2.43
C GLY A 174 -12.66 21.99 -2.03
N THR A 175 -13.42 21.18 -2.77
CA THR A 175 -13.61 19.77 -2.45
C THR A 175 -12.42 18.92 -2.90
N PRO A 176 -12.01 17.89 -2.12
CA PRO A 176 -10.91 17.02 -2.52
C PRO A 176 -11.30 16.07 -3.65
N LYS A 177 -10.38 15.85 -4.59
CA LYS A 177 -10.49 14.80 -5.61
C LYS A 177 -10.19 13.41 -5.03
N TRP A 178 -9.39 13.34 -3.97
CA TRP A 178 -9.09 12.10 -3.26
C TRP A 178 -10.30 11.58 -2.47
N ARG A 179 -10.35 10.27 -2.35
CA ARG A 179 -11.33 9.57 -1.51
C ARG A 179 -10.61 8.55 -0.66
N PHE A 180 -11.17 8.27 0.50
CA PHE A 180 -10.71 7.22 1.40
C PHE A 180 -11.60 6.00 1.25
N ALA A 181 -10.99 4.83 1.37
CA ALA A 181 -11.67 3.54 1.33
C ALA A 181 -11.03 2.61 2.36
N PRO A 182 -11.71 1.55 2.79
CA PRO A 182 -11.06 0.48 3.55
C PRO A 182 -9.86 -0.07 2.78
N SER A 183 -8.83 -0.49 3.51
CA SER A 183 -7.70 -1.19 2.90
C SER A 183 -8.18 -2.45 2.17
N PRO A 184 -7.55 -2.83 1.07
CA PRO A 184 -7.81 -4.13 0.45
C PRO A 184 -7.61 -5.25 1.47
N HIS A 185 -8.43 -6.28 1.40
CA HIS A 185 -8.32 -7.44 2.28
C HIS A 185 -8.20 -8.73 1.48
N GLY A 186 -7.88 -9.84 2.17
CA GLY A 186 -7.73 -11.13 1.53
C GLY A 186 -6.45 -11.23 0.73
N VAL A 187 -6.44 -12.10 -0.21
CA VAL A 187 -5.28 -12.66 -0.86
C VAL A 187 -5.05 -12.13 -2.26
N TYR A 188 -3.82 -12.34 -2.71
CA TYR A 188 -3.56 -12.65 -4.10
C TYR A 188 -4.17 -14.02 -4.40
N TRP A 189 -4.94 -14.12 -5.44
CA TRP A 189 -5.34 -15.41 -6.03
C TRP A 189 -4.27 -15.88 -7.00
#